data_2404e94406cf14ab9283785ea437432b
#
_entry.id   2404e94406cf14ab9283785ea437432b
#
_cell.length_a   1.000
_cell.length_b   1.000
_cell.length_c   1.000
_cell.angle_alpha   90.00
_cell.angle_beta   90.00
_cell.angle_gamma   90.00
#
_symmetry.space_group_name_H-M   'P 1'
#
loop_
_entity.id
_entity.type
_entity.pdbx_description
1 polymer ?
#
loop_
_entity_poly.entity_id
_entity_poly.type
_entity_poly.pdbx_seq_one_letter_code
_entity_poly.pdbx_strand_id
1 'polypeptide(L)'
;MNEQSLPLSVLDTYAPPQPEKADALLKQALAGQRDKIVVIDDDPTGVQTVHGIHVYTDWTDQSILEGFEEENRMFFLLTNSRSMTQKETREVHEQIARGVMKASRATGKPFVIISRSDSTLRGHFPLETETLRREIERAGGQPYDGEILCPFFCEGGRYTLGNVHYVKEGDRLVPAGQTEFARDRSFGYTHSRLDEWCEEKTAGAYPASETTCIPLEMLRRLDVDGVAQLLDGVKGFRKVVVNAAAYEDVKVFLAGYLKACAAGKRFMFRTAAAVPKLLGGVADRPLLTREELVNGHSQNGGLIVAGSHVQKTTDQLAELTAGLADLEQIEFHVSRALEDGGLQAEAARVRVLAETSLRAGRDTLVYTSRRRMDVAGLDKERQLKLSVDISNAVTSVVAELGIQPAFIVAKGGITSSDIGVRALRVRRALVMGQIAPGVPVWRTDGESKFPYMPYVIFPGNVGDRTTLLQVVRRLRGE
;
A
#
# COMPACT_ATOMS: atom_id res chain seq x y z
N MET A 1 -8.11 8.48 28.74
CA MET A 1 -8.91 7.30 29.15
C MET A 1 -8.25 6.06 28.62
N ASN A 2 -8.13 4.97 29.41
CA ASN A 2 -7.58 3.72 28.89
C ASN A 2 -8.51 3.20 27.79
N GLU A 3 -8.05 3.21 26.56
CA GLU A 3 -8.75 2.63 25.41
C GLU A 3 -8.87 1.11 25.62
N GLN A 4 -10.08 0.58 25.53
CA GLN A 4 -10.34 -0.83 25.78
C GLN A 4 -10.49 -1.61 24.49
N SER A 5 -9.99 -2.84 24.49
CA SER A 5 -10.31 -3.81 23.43
C SER A 5 -11.81 -4.13 23.46
N LEU A 6 -12.45 -4.10 22.31
CA LEU A 6 -13.88 -4.38 22.14
C LEU A 6 -14.09 -5.76 21.51
N PRO A 7 -15.20 -6.44 21.78
CA PRO A 7 -15.58 -7.62 21.00
C PRO A 7 -15.92 -7.19 19.56
N LEU A 8 -15.64 -8.02 18.56
CA LEU A 8 -15.96 -7.70 17.16
C LEU A 8 -17.47 -7.41 16.97
N SER A 9 -18.32 -8.05 17.77
CA SER A 9 -19.79 -7.82 17.76
C SER A 9 -20.21 -6.40 18.13
N VAL A 10 -19.31 -5.55 18.63
CA VAL A 10 -19.61 -4.11 18.81
C VAL A 10 -20.02 -3.45 17.50
N LEU A 11 -19.55 -3.95 16.35
CA LEU A 11 -19.94 -3.45 15.05
C LEU A 11 -21.45 -3.59 14.78
N ASP A 12 -22.07 -4.61 15.37
CA ASP A 12 -23.50 -4.91 15.24
C ASP A 12 -24.37 -4.00 16.13
N THR A 13 -23.77 -3.23 17.05
CA THR A 13 -24.50 -2.27 17.88
C THR A 13 -24.84 -0.96 17.17
N TYR A 14 -24.15 -0.69 16.06
CA TYR A 14 -24.44 0.47 15.22
C TYR A 14 -25.59 0.16 14.24
N ALA A 15 -26.32 1.19 13.82
CA ALA A 15 -27.31 1.04 12.78
C ALA A 15 -26.69 0.34 11.54
N PRO A 16 -27.40 -0.61 10.91
CA PRO A 16 -26.84 -1.36 9.79
C PRO A 16 -26.51 -0.42 8.62
N PRO A 17 -25.48 -0.72 7.83
CA PRO A 17 -25.19 0.02 6.61
C PRO A 17 -26.38 -0.06 5.63
N GLN A 18 -26.50 0.94 4.74
CA GLN A 18 -27.51 0.99 3.70
C GLN A 18 -26.81 0.99 2.33
N PRO A 19 -26.37 -0.18 1.80
CA PRO A 19 -25.47 -0.25 0.64
C PRO A 19 -26.02 0.47 -0.59
N GLU A 20 -27.24 0.16 -1.00
CA GLU A 20 -27.87 0.73 -2.21
C GLU A 20 -27.97 2.25 -2.16
N LYS A 21 -28.34 2.80 -0.99
CA LYS A 21 -28.45 4.25 -0.81
C LYS A 21 -27.08 4.92 -0.77
N ALA A 22 -26.11 4.34 -0.07
CA ALA A 22 -24.75 4.85 -0.02
C ALA A 22 -24.08 4.82 -1.41
N ASP A 23 -24.32 3.76 -2.19
CA ASP A 23 -23.86 3.66 -3.58
C ASP A 23 -24.49 4.74 -4.47
N ALA A 24 -25.78 4.95 -4.36
CA ALA A 24 -26.49 5.98 -5.12
C ALA A 24 -25.95 7.39 -4.79
N LEU A 25 -25.73 7.69 -3.51
CA LEU A 25 -25.17 8.98 -3.05
C LEU A 25 -23.76 9.21 -3.60
N LEU A 26 -22.88 8.24 -3.48
CA LEU A 26 -21.52 8.37 -4.00
C LEU A 26 -21.51 8.48 -5.53
N LYS A 27 -22.27 7.64 -6.23
CA LYS A 27 -22.38 7.68 -7.69
C LYS A 27 -22.86 9.05 -8.17
N GLN A 28 -23.86 9.61 -7.52
CA GLN A 28 -24.35 10.96 -7.83
C GLN A 28 -23.28 12.03 -7.58
N ALA A 29 -22.57 11.95 -6.46
CA ALA A 29 -21.52 12.90 -6.09
C ALA A 29 -20.30 12.83 -7.02
N LEU A 30 -19.95 11.63 -7.51
CA LEU A 30 -18.85 11.43 -8.46
C LEU A 30 -19.23 11.86 -9.89
N ALA A 31 -20.51 12.01 -10.20
CA ALA A 31 -20.94 12.39 -11.55
C ALA A 31 -20.40 13.79 -11.93
N GLY A 32 -19.67 13.84 -13.04
CA GLY A 32 -19.07 15.08 -13.53
C GLY A 32 -17.75 15.49 -12.86
N GLN A 33 -17.25 14.73 -11.90
CA GLN A 33 -15.92 14.97 -11.31
C GLN A 33 -14.83 14.74 -12.36
N ARG A 34 -13.92 15.72 -12.52
CA ARG A 34 -12.86 15.69 -13.53
C ARG A 34 -11.46 15.79 -12.92
N ASP A 35 -11.36 16.03 -11.63
CA ASP A 35 -10.08 16.19 -10.94
C ASP A 35 -9.25 14.92 -11.07
N LYS A 36 -7.97 15.08 -11.36
CA LYS A 36 -7.03 13.97 -11.27
C LYS A 36 -6.81 13.59 -9.80
N ILE A 37 -6.82 12.32 -9.50
CA ILE A 37 -6.53 11.79 -8.18
C ILE A 37 -5.09 11.27 -8.21
N VAL A 38 -4.20 12.00 -7.55
CA VAL A 38 -2.79 11.63 -7.40
C VAL A 38 -2.63 10.93 -6.07
N VAL A 39 -2.45 9.62 -6.12
CA VAL A 39 -2.23 8.80 -4.91
C VAL A 39 -0.73 8.61 -4.72
N ILE A 40 -0.20 9.17 -3.64
CA ILE A 40 1.21 9.02 -3.25
C ILE A 40 1.26 7.89 -2.24
N ASP A 41 1.94 6.81 -2.59
CA ASP A 41 1.90 5.55 -1.85
C ASP A 41 3.24 5.28 -1.16
N ASP A 42 3.21 5.04 0.12
CA ASP A 42 4.39 4.80 0.94
C ASP A 42 4.90 3.35 0.89
N ASP A 43 4.15 2.44 0.23
CA ASP A 43 4.45 1.00 0.18
C ASP A 43 3.84 0.34 -1.07
N PRO A 44 4.54 -0.59 -1.75
CA PRO A 44 4.07 -1.21 -2.98
C PRO A 44 2.78 -2.04 -2.83
N THR A 45 2.37 -2.34 -1.61
CA THR A 45 1.12 -3.05 -1.34
C THR A 45 -0.11 -2.15 -1.34
N GLY A 46 0.05 -0.83 -1.51
CA GLY A 46 -1.02 0.16 -1.39
C GLY A 46 -2.14 0.07 -2.40
N VAL A 47 -1.90 -0.55 -3.51
CA VAL A 47 -2.87 -0.76 -4.60
C VAL A 47 -3.79 -1.97 -4.38
N GLN A 48 -3.88 -2.49 -3.16
CA GLN A 48 -4.61 -3.73 -2.81
C GLN A 48 -6.08 -3.73 -3.23
N THR A 49 -6.74 -2.59 -3.26
CA THR A 49 -8.19 -2.48 -3.47
C THR A 49 -8.59 -1.98 -4.85
N VAL A 50 -7.62 -1.67 -5.70
CA VAL A 50 -7.87 -1.07 -7.02
C VAL A 50 -7.46 -1.99 -8.16
N HIS A 51 -7.97 -1.71 -9.36
CA HIS A 51 -7.60 -2.38 -10.60
C HIS A 51 -7.80 -1.45 -11.81
N GLY A 52 -7.14 -1.79 -12.93
CA GLY A 52 -7.22 -0.98 -14.15
C GLY A 52 -6.55 0.39 -14.02
N ILE A 53 -5.72 0.59 -13.01
CA ILE A 53 -5.04 1.84 -12.67
C ILE A 53 -3.54 1.65 -12.84
N HIS A 54 -2.83 2.67 -13.32
CA HIS A 54 -1.38 2.63 -13.39
C HIS A 54 -0.72 3.07 -12.08
N VAL A 55 0.36 2.39 -11.75
CA VAL A 55 1.30 2.78 -10.71
C VAL A 55 2.63 3.14 -11.37
N TYR A 56 3.17 4.29 -11.02
CA TYR A 56 4.50 4.75 -11.39
C TYR A 56 5.43 4.56 -10.21
N THR A 57 6.62 4.03 -10.45
CA THR A 57 7.63 3.77 -9.41
C THR A 57 8.73 4.83 -9.38
N ASP A 58 8.62 5.82 -10.22
CA ASP A 58 9.36 7.08 -10.18
C ASP A 58 8.40 8.29 -10.16
N TRP A 59 8.96 9.44 -9.86
CA TRP A 59 8.22 10.70 -9.77
C TRP A 59 8.88 11.80 -10.60
N THR A 60 9.44 11.43 -11.75
CA THR A 60 9.95 12.38 -12.73
C THR A 60 8.81 13.26 -13.26
N ASP A 61 9.13 14.46 -13.74
CA ASP A 61 8.15 15.33 -14.39
C ASP A 61 7.42 14.60 -15.53
N GLN A 62 8.12 13.72 -16.25
CA GLN A 62 7.55 12.94 -17.35
C GLN A 62 6.53 11.93 -16.83
N SER A 63 6.87 11.13 -15.83
CA SER A 63 5.96 10.12 -15.26
C SER A 63 4.70 10.75 -14.63
N ILE A 64 4.86 11.89 -13.94
CA ILE A 64 3.72 12.62 -13.40
C ILE A 64 2.84 13.18 -14.51
N LEU A 65 3.44 13.76 -15.58
CA LEU A 65 2.69 14.27 -16.72
C LEU A 65 1.91 13.15 -17.43
N GLU A 66 2.54 12.01 -17.70
CA GLU A 66 1.87 10.84 -18.26
C GLU A 66 0.65 10.42 -17.42
N GLY A 67 0.78 10.38 -16.07
CA GLY A 67 -0.33 10.11 -15.16
C GLY A 67 -1.48 11.11 -15.29
N PHE A 68 -1.17 12.39 -15.51
CA PHE A 68 -2.19 13.42 -15.77
C PHE A 68 -2.86 13.27 -17.14
N GLU A 69 -2.14 12.80 -18.14
CA GLU A 69 -2.66 12.62 -19.52
C GLU A 69 -3.52 11.38 -19.67
N GLU A 70 -3.35 10.35 -18.80
CA GLU A 70 -4.16 9.14 -18.84
C GLU A 70 -5.67 9.44 -18.84
N GLU A 71 -6.46 8.55 -19.44
CA GLU A 71 -7.92 8.61 -19.40
C GLU A 71 -8.47 8.39 -17.99
N ASN A 72 -7.85 7.48 -17.24
CA ASN A 72 -8.21 7.24 -15.85
C ASN A 72 -8.02 8.50 -15.01
N ARG A 73 -8.99 8.78 -14.15
CA ARG A 73 -8.91 9.92 -13.23
C ARG A 73 -7.84 9.73 -12.15
N MET A 74 -7.43 8.51 -11.87
CA MET A 74 -6.51 8.17 -10.78
C MET A 74 -5.27 7.46 -11.30
N PHE A 75 -4.13 7.81 -10.71
CA PHE A 75 -2.88 7.08 -10.83
C PHE A 75 -2.11 7.11 -9.52
N PHE A 76 -1.21 6.16 -9.33
CA PHE A 76 -0.38 6.03 -8.14
C PHE A 76 1.07 6.43 -8.43
N LEU A 77 1.70 7.10 -7.46
CA LEU A 77 3.14 7.34 -7.39
C LEU A 77 3.67 6.56 -6.18
N LEU A 78 4.41 5.50 -6.43
CA LEU A 78 5.00 4.67 -5.40
C LEU A 78 6.31 5.30 -4.94
N THR A 79 6.33 5.88 -3.75
CA THR A 79 7.54 6.46 -3.15
C THR A 79 8.35 5.45 -2.34
N ASN A 80 7.69 4.48 -1.73
CA ASN A 80 8.29 3.58 -0.76
C ASN A 80 8.92 4.32 0.44
N SER A 81 8.34 5.46 0.82
CA SER A 81 8.89 6.41 1.81
C SER A 81 9.06 5.82 3.21
N ARG A 82 8.32 4.76 3.56
CA ARG A 82 8.54 4.05 4.83
C ARG A 82 9.94 3.46 4.98
N SER A 83 10.65 3.23 3.89
CA SER A 83 12.05 2.77 3.90
C SER A 83 13.08 3.91 3.86
N MET A 84 12.63 5.15 3.74
CA MET A 84 13.46 6.33 3.61
C MET A 84 13.70 7.03 4.96
N THR A 85 14.75 7.84 5.01
CA THR A 85 14.94 8.82 6.09
C THR A 85 13.96 9.98 5.95
N GLN A 86 13.78 10.74 7.02
CA GLN A 86 12.94 11.96 6.97
C GLN A 86 13.44 12.98 5.92
N LYS A 87 14.75 13.08 5.72
CA LYS A 87 15.34 13.97 4.72
C LYS A 87 14.96 13.54 3.30
N GLU A 88 15.20 12.28 2.97
CA GLU A 88 14.85 11.70 1.68
C GLU A 88 13.35 11.80 1.40
N THR A 89 12.51 11.47 2.40
CA THR A 89 11.06 11.60 2.31
C THR A 89 10.64 13.04 1.97
N ARG A 90 11.24 14.02 2.63
CA ARG A 90 10.98 15.44 2.34
C ARG A 90 11.35 15.80 0.90
N GLU A 91 12.57 15.46 0.47
CA GLU A 91 13.07 15.77 -0.87
C GLU A 91 12.18 15.16 -1.96
N VAL A 92 11.75 13.91 -1.78
CA VAL A 92 10.84 13.21 -2.70
C VAL A 92 9.48 13.93 -2.76
N HIS A 93 8.87 14.26 -1.63
CA HIS A 93 7.55 14.90 -1.59
C HIS A 93 7.60 16.35 -2.13
N GLU A 94 8.71 17.07 -1.94
CA GLU A 94 8.95 18.37 -2.57
C GLU A 94 9.00 18.25 -4.12
N GLN A 95 9.70 17.23 -4.63
CA GLN A 95 9.80 16.97 -6.06
C GLN A 95 8.43 16.59 -6.64
N ILE A 96 7.69 15.69 -5.97
CA ILE A 96 6.34 15.31 -6.40
C ILE A 96 5.40 16.52 -6.42
N ALA A 97 5.40 17.36 -5.39
CA ALA A 97 4.56 18.55 -5.32
C ALA A 97 4.82 19.50 -6.50
N ARG A 98 6.09 19.75 -6.82
CA ARG A 98 6.48 20.58 -7.97
C ARG A 98 6.05 19.95 -9.31
N GLY A 99 6.27 18.64 -9.49
CA GLY A 99 5.86 17.90 -10.69
C GLY A 99 4.36 17.91 -10.90
N VAL A 100 3.57 17.67 -9.84
CA VAL A 100 2.10 17.70 -9.86
C VAL A 100 1.58 19.09 -10.25
N MET A 101 2.13 20.18 -9.67
CA MET A 101 1.76 21.55 -10.04
C MET A 101 2.09 21.87 -11.49
N LYS A 102 3.23 21.39 -11.99
CA LYS A 102 3.64 21.56 -13.39
C LYS A 102 2.71 20.81 -14.34
N ALA A 103 2.42 19.54 -14.05
CA ALA A 103 1.53 18.70 -14.86
C ALA A 103 0.09 19.23 -14.86
N SER A 104 -0.43 19.66 -13.71
CA SER A 104 -1.75 20.27 -13.59
C SER A 104 -1.88 21.53 -14.48
N ARG A 105 -0.87 22.39 -14.47
CA ARG A 105 -0.87 23.59 -15.34
C ARG A 105 -0.76 23.24 -16.82
N ALA A 106 0.09 22.28 -17.17
CA ALA A 106 0.30 21.88 -18.56
C ALA A 106 -0.94 21.23 -19.16
N THR A 107 -1.69 20.46 -18.39
CA THR A 107 -2.89 19.75 -18.85
C THR A 107 -4.19 20.52 -18.59
N GLY A 108 -4.17 21.58 -17.78
CA GLY A 108 -5.36 22.30 -17.33
C GLY A 108 -6.26 21.48 -16.40
N LYS A 109 -5.80 20.33 -15.90
CA LYS A 109 -6.59 19.45 -15.02
C LYS A 109 -6.32 19.77 -13.54
N PRO A 110 -7.37 20.10 -12.75
CA PRO A 110 -7.23 20.20 -11.31
C PRO A 110 -6.96 18.82 -10.70
N PHE A 111 -6.55 18.78 -9.41
CA PHE A 111 -6.16 17.54 -8.77
C PHE A 111 -6.50 17.47 -7.28
N VAL A 112 -6.64 16.25 -6.81
CA VAL A 112 -6.73 15.86 -5.38
C VAL A 112 -5.52 15.04 -5.02
N ILE A 113 -4.90 15.34 -3.88
CA ILE A 113 -3.79 14.56 -3.33
C ILE A 113 -4.31 13.58 -2.28
N ILE A 114 -3.94 12.33 -2.42
CA ILE A 114 -4.14 11.29 -1.41
C ILE A 114 -2.75 10.76 -1.00
N SER A 115 -2.30 11.09 0.21
CA SER A 115 -1.21 10.37 0.84
C SER A 115 -1.75 9.03 1.34
N ARG A 116 -1.54 7.98 0.56
CA ARG A 116 -1.91 6.62 0.94
C ARG A 116 -0.80 6.06 1.83
N SER A 117 -1.15 5.78 3.06
CA SER A 117 -0.21 5.37 4.08
C SER A 117 -0.66 4.09 4.78
N ASP A 118 0.17 3.59 5.68
CA ASP A 118 -0.10 2.39 6.44
C ASP A 118 -1.41 2.49 7.23
N SER A 119 -2.27 1.49 7.08
CA SER A 119 -3.54 1.40 7.80
C SER A 119 -3.39 1.18 9.32
N THR A 120 -2.16 0.96 9.80
CA THR A 120 -1.82 0.87 11.23
C THR A 120 -1.04 2.10 11.71
N LEU A 121 -1.21 3.25 11.04
CA LEU A 121 -0.76 4.59 11.40
C LEU A 121 0.77 4.83 11.35
N ARG A 122 1.56 3.87 10.84
CA ARG A 122 3.01 4.06 10.63
C ARG A 122 3.26 4.94 9.40
N GLY A 123 4.46 5.50 9.31
CA GLY A 123 4.89 6.35 8.21
C GLY A 123 5.28 7.76 8.68
N HIS A 124 5.74 8.57 7.75
CA HIS A 124 6.30 9.91 8.05
C HIS A 124 5.21 10.99 8.19
N PHE A 125 4.25 10.77 9.09
CA PHE A 125 3.24 11.79 9.42
C PHE A 125 3.77 12.73 10.51
N PRO A 126 3.57 14.06 10.42
CA PRO A 126 2.90 14.81 9.35
C PRO A 126 3.83 15.23 8.20
N LEU A 127 5.09 14.77 8.17
CA LEU A 127 6.12 15.25 7.26
C LEU A 127 5.70 15.21 5.79
N GLU A 128 5.09 14.11 5.34
CA GLU A 128 4.69 13.90 3.95
C GLU A 128 3.65 14.93 3.51
N THR A 129 2.54 14.98 4.23
CA THR A 129 1.40 15.86 3.88
C THR A 129 1.72 17.33 4.10
N GLU A 130 2.47 17.69 5.15
CA GLU A 130 2.94 19.06 5.37
C GLU A 130 3.93 19.53 4.28
N THR A 131 4.77 18.65 3.79
CA THR A 131 5.70 18.98 2.71
C THR A 131 4.94 19.21 1.41
N LEU A 132 4.03 18.31 1.04
CA LEU A 132 3.17 18.46 -0.12
C LEU A 132 2.36 19.76 -0.07
N ARG A 133 1.68 20.02 1.05
CA ARG A 133 0.91 21.24 1.25
C ARG A 133 1.74 22.49 1.01
N ARG A 134 2.85 22.62 1.73
CA ARG A 134 3.72 23.83 1.64
C ARG A 134 4.24 24.06 0.22
N GLU A 135 4.70 23.03 -0.44
CA GLU A 135 5.24 23.18 -1.81
C GLU A 135 4.16 23.49 -2.83
N ILE A 136 2.97 22.90 -2.73
CA ILE A 136 1.84 23.19 -3.61
C ILE A 136 1.38 24.64 -3.40
N GLU A 137 1.19 25.08 -2.16
CA GLU A 137 0.79 26.47 -1.84
C GLU A 137 1.87 27.49 -2.28
N ARG A 138 3.16 27.19 -2.03
CA ARG A 138 4.29 28.02 -2.50
C ARG A 138 4.33 28.14 -4.01
N ALA A 139 3.98 27.08 -4.73
CA ALA A 139 3.90 27.09 -6.18
C ALA A 139 2.64 27.79 -6.73
N GLY A 140 1.86 28.46 -5.89
CA GLY A 140 0.66 29.21 -6.27
C GLY A 140 -0.61 28.34 -6.36
N GLY A 141 -0.61 27.14 -5.77
CA GLY A 141 -1.82 26.38 -5.52
C GLY A 141 -2.69 27.06 -4.46
N GLN A 142 -4.00 26.85 -4.55
CA GLN A 142 -4.90 27.32 -3.50
C GLN A 142 -4.59 26.67 -2.16
N PRO A 143 -4.73 27.37 -1.03
CA PRO A 143 -4.53 26.82 0.30
C PRO A 143 -5.45 25.62 0.57
N TYR A 144 -4.97 24.67 1.36
CA TYR A 144 -5.79 23.58 1.87
C TYR A 144 -6.50 23.98 3.16
N ASP A 145 -7.81 23.73 3.24
CA ASP A 145 -8.60 23.97 4.45
C ASP A 145 -8.29 22.94 5.53
N GLY A 146 -8.09 21.68 5.16
CA GLY A 146 -7.83 20.62 6.12
C GLY A 146 -7.17 19.37 5.54
N GLU A 147 -6.81 18.48 6.45
CA GLU A 147 -6.31 17.13 6.14
C GLU A 147 -7.27 16.08 6.70
N ILE A 148 -7.74 15.18 5.83
CA ILE A 148 -8.70 14.12 6.17
C ILE A 148 -7.95 12.83 6.49
N LEU A 149 -8.16 12.30 7.70
CA LEU A 149 -7.62 11.02 8.16
C LEU A 149 -8.71 9.96 8.10
N CYS A 150 -8.52 8.95 7.25
CA CYS A 150 -9.42 7.81 7.11
C CYS A 150 -8.62 6.51 6.91
N PRO A 151 -8.03 5.96 7.96
CA PRO A 151 -7.21 4.75 7.87
C PRO A 151 -8.03 3.46 7.80
N PHE A 152 -9.32 3.55 7.42
CA PHE A 152 -10.22 2.43 7.27
C PHE A 152 -9.73 1.45 6.18
N PHE A 153 -9.71 0.16 6.53
CA PHE A 153 -9.34 -0.94 5.63
C PHE A 153 -9.91 -2.25 6.18
N CYS A 154 -11.12 -2.62 5.79
CA CYS A 154 -11.83 -3.78 6.36
C CYS A 154 -11.19 -5.11 5.97
N GLU A 155 -10.60 -5.23 4.77
CA GLU A 155 -9.88 -6.44 4.33
C GLU A 155 -8.69 -6.76 5.23
N GLY A 156 -8.07 -5.72 5.80
CA GLY A 156 -7.03 -5.86 6.81
C GLY A 156 -7.55 -5.85 8.24
N GLY A 157 -8.85 -5.65 8.46
CA GLY A 157 -9.44 -5.55 9.80
C GLY A 157 -9.16 -4.24 10.52
N ARG A 158 -9.20 -3.08 9.81
CA ARG A 158 -8.97 -1.74 10.39
C ARG A 158 -10.24 -0.93 10.39
N TYR A 159 -10.64 -0.49 11.58
CA TYR A 159 -11.90 0.23 11.84
C TYR A 159 -11.65 1.44 12.73
N THR A 160 -12.45 2.49 12.59
CA THR A 160 -12.41 3.66 13.48
C THR A 160 -13.78 3.87 14.09
N LEU A 161 -13.88 3.77 15.42
CA LEU A 161 -15.12 3.86 16.19
C LEU A 161 -14.92 4.85 17.36
N GLY A 162 -15.77 5.85 17.50
CA GLY A 162 -15.63 6.86 18.53
C GLY A 162 -14.26 7.56 18.50
N ASN A 163 -13.72 7.78 17.33
CA ASN A 163 -12.39 8.30 17.01
C ASN A 163 -11.21 7.37 17.36
N VAL A 164 -11.45 6.23 17.97
CA VAL A 164 -10.43 5.23 18.26
C VAL A 164 -10.23 4.34 17.05
N HIS A 165 -8.98 4.23 16.61
CA HIS A 165 -8.61 3.32 15.53
C HIS A 165 -8.27 1.94 16.08
N TYR A 166 -8.88 0.92 15.50
CA TYR A 166 -8.78 -0.47 15.95
C TYR A 166 -8.18 -1.37 14.89
N VAL A 167 -7.46 -2.39 15.37
CA VAL A 167 -6.98 -3.54 14.58
C VAL A 167 -7.73 -4.78 15.04
N LYS A 168 -8.32 -5.51 14.09
CA LYS A 168 -8.97 -6.80 14.38
C LYS A 168 -7.92 -7.87 14.64
N GLU A 169 -8.00 -8.50 15.81
CA GLU A 169 -7.21 -9.65 16.21
C GLU A 169 -8.17 -10.77 16.69
N GLY A 170 -8.34 -11.78 15.87
CA GLY A 170 -9.35 -12.82 16.10
C GLY A 170 -10.77 -12.25 16.12
N ASP A 171 -11.46 -12.40 17.24
CA ASP A 171 -12.82 -11.92 17.52
C ASP A 171 -12.87 -10.58 18.27
N ARG A 172 -11.71 -9.90 18.39
CA ARG A 172 -11.59 -8.64 19.10
C ARG A 172 -11.11 -7.51 18.19
N LEU A 173 -11.48 -6.29 18.56
CA LEU A 173 -10.94 -5.04 18.07
C LEU A 173 -9.98 -4.49 19.14
N VAL A 174 -8.68 -4.51 18.83
CA VAL A 174 -7.62 -4.02 19.72
C VAL A 174 -7.27 -2.59 19.32
N PRO A 175 -7.23 -1.62 20.27
CA PRO A 175 -6.80 -0.25 19.95
C PRO A 175 -5.41 -0.26 19.31
N ALA A 176 -5.23 0.50 18.23
CA ALA A 176 -4.00 0.47 17.43
C ALA A 176 -2.74 0.76 18.25
N GLY A 177 -2.81 1.66 19.23
CA GLY A 177 -1.71 1.98 20.16
C GLY A 177 -1.29 0.85 21.08
N GLN A 178 -2.10 -0.20 21.21
CA GLN A 178 -1.79 -1.37 22.03
C GLN A 178 -1.21 -2.54 21.22
N THR A 179 -1.16 -2.43 19.90
CA THR A 179 -0.68 -3.47 19.01
C THR A 179 0.85 -3.43 18.83
N GLU A 180 1.40 -4.43 18.18
CA GLU A 180 2.82 -4.46 17.79
C GLU A 180 3.20 -3.31 16.86
N PHE A 181 2.26 -2.81 16.06
CA PHE A 181 2.48 -1.72 15.09
C PHE A 181 2.83 -0.40 15.76
N ALA A 182 2.23 -0.10 16.91
CA ALA A 182 2.54 1.10 17.70
C ALA A 182 3.92 1.07 18.34
N ARG A 183 4.53 -0.13 18.48
CA ARG A 183 5.87 -0.33 19.02
C ARG A 183 6.96 -0.27 17.94
N ASP A 184 6.61 0.17 16.75
CA ASP A 184 7.59 0.36 15.67
C ASP A 184 8.69 1.33 16.11
N ARG A 185 9.95 0.99 15.80
CA ARG A 185 11.11 1.78 16.26
C ARG A 185 11.21 3.15 15.61
N SER A 186 10.73 3.29 14.38
CA SER A 186 10.82 4.50 13.57
C SER A 186 9.53 5.33 13.62
N PHE A 187 8.38 4.66 13.65
CA PHE A 187 7.06 5.27 13.50
C PHE A 187 6.13 5.04 14.68
N GLY A 188 6.68 4.63 15.82
CA GLY A 188 5.91 4.34 17.02
C GLY A 188 5.02 5.50 17.48
N TYR A 189 3.96 5.15 18.21
CA TYR A 189 2.96 6.05 18.76
C TYR A 189 2.29 5.43 19.99
N THR A 190 1.54 6.24 20.76
CA THR A 190 0.89 5.78 22.00
C THR A 190 -0.63 5.86 21.93
N HIS A 191 -1.19 6.84 21.22
CA HIS A 191 -2.63 7.09 21.17
C HIS A 191 -3.30 6.34 20.02
N SER A 192 -4.43 5.71 20.30
CA SER A 192 -5.28 5.08 19.28
C SER A 192 -6.44 6.00 18.85
N ARG A 193 -6.83 6.97 19.68
CA ARG A 193 -7.71 8.05 19.26
C ARG A 193 -7.01 8.89 18.22
N LEU A 194 -7.60 9.02 17.05
CA LEU A 194 -6.94 9.67 15.91
C LEU A 194 -6.76 11.19 16.12
N ASP A 195 -7.63 11.84 16.88
CA ASP A 195 -7.49 13.23 17.29
C ASP A 195 -6.27 13.41 18.22
N GLU A 196 -6.11 12.59 19.24
CA GLU A 196 -4.96 12.58 20.15
C GLU A 196 -3.67 12.09 19.44
N TRP A 197 -3.79 11.12 18.53
CA TRP A 197 -2.67 10.67 17.70
C TRP A 197 -2.14 11.81 16.80
N CYS A 198 -3.04 12.63 16.22
CA CYS A 198 -2.63 13.81 15.45
C CYS A 198 -1.86 14.80 16.32
N GLU A 199 -2.35 15.10 17.52
CA GLU A 199 -1.66 15.98 18.47
C GLU A 199 -0.29 15.42 18.85
N GLU A 200 -0.21 14.12 19.18
CA GLU A 200 1.04 13.43 19.51
C GLU A 200 2.06 13.53 18.36
N LYS A 201 1.65 13.15 17.15
CA LYS A 201 2.56 13.09 15.99
C LYS A 201 2.95 14.44 15.43
N THR A 202 2.19 15.47 15.74
CA THR A 202 2.48 16.86 15.35
C THR A 202 3.12 17.68 16.47
N ALA A 203 3.46 17.03 17.57
CA ALA A 203 4.01 17.70 18.77
C ALA A 203 3.15 18.89 19.25
N GLY A 204 1.82 18.72 19.21
CA GLY A 204 0.85 19.73 19.64
C GLY A 204 0.52 20.81 18.60
N ALA A 205 1.10 20.76 17.39
CA ALA A 205 0.80 21.76 16.35
C ALA A 205 -0.66 21.72 15.88
N TYR A 206 -1.33 20.56 15.99
CA TYR A 206 -2.76 20.38 15.74
C TYR A 206 -3.40 19.71 16.95
N PRO A 207 -3.92 20.51 17.93
CA PRO A 207 -4.49 19.98 19.14
C PRO A 207 -5.72 19.10 18.88
N ALA A 208 -5.91 18.06 19.68
CA ALA A 208 -7.05 17.16 19.59
C ALA A 208 -8.40 17.90 19.69
N SER A 209 -8.45 18.96 20.55
CA SER A 209 -9.63 19.79 20.73
C SER A 209 -10.04 20.59 19.49
N GLU A 210 -9.15 20.77 18.52
CA GLU A 210 -9.40 21.49 17.27
C GLU A 210 -9.63 20.53 16.07
N THR A 211 -9.55 19.22 16.30
CA THR A 211 -9.79 18.20 15.29
C THR A 211 -11.29 18.03 15.05
N THR A 212 -11.72 18.13 13.80
CA THR A 212 -13.09 17.84 13.40
C THR A 212 -13.28 16.34 13.30
N CYS A 213 -14.24 15.76 14.03
CA CYS A 213 -14.52 14.34 13.98
C CYS A 213 -15.88 14.09 13.32
N ILE A 214 -15.90 13.25 12.29
CA ILE A 214 -17.11 12.82 11.60
C ILE A 214 -17.65 11.58 12.31
N PRO A 215 -18.79 11.64 13.02
CA PRO A 215 -19.31 10.51 13.79
C PRO A 215 -19.84 9.41 12.88
N LEU A 216 -19.68 8.15 13.28
CA LEU A 216 -20.20 7.00 12.54
C LEU A 216 -21.72 7.04 12.41
N GLU A 217 -22.42 7.49 13.46
CA GLU A 217 -23.88 7.62 13.49
C GLU A 217 -24.39 8.61 12.42
N MET A 218 -23.67 9.67 12.13
CA MET A 218 -24.00 10.62 11.06
C MET A 218 -23.96 9.92 9.70
N LEU A 219 -22.91 9.13 9.45
CA LEU A 219 -22.74 8.39 8.21
C LEU A 219 -23.81 7.29 8.04
N ARG A 220 -24.15 6.61 9.14
CA ARG A 220 -25.24 5.59 9.15
C ARG A 220 -26.63 6.17 8.93
N ARG A 221 -26.86 7.44 9.25
CA ARG A 221 -28.08 8.17 8.90
C ARG A 221 -28.07 8.75 7.50
N LEU A 222 -27.00 8.55 6.72
CA LEU A 222 -26.81 9.10 5.38
C LEU A 222 -26.84 10.65 5.35
N ASP A 223 -26.33 11.28 6.39
CA ASP A 223 -26.38 12.74 6.57
C ASP A 223 -25.25 13.43 5.81
N VAL A 224 -25.37 13.45 4.49
CA VAL A 224 -24.39 14.08 3.57
C VAL A 224 -24.28 15.59 3.84
N ASP A 225 -25.39 16.24 4.18
CA ASP A 225 -25.44 17.68 4.44
C ASP A 225 -24.72 18.04 5.74
N GLY A 226 -24.95 17.25 6.78
CA GLY A 226 -24.22 17.40 8.05
C GLY A 226 -22.73 17.21 7.90
N VAL A 227 -22.28 16.20 7.11
CA VAL A 227 -20.86 16.03 6.79
C VAL A 227 -20.30 17.28 6.09
N ALA A 228 -20.98 17.77 5.05
CA ALA A 228 -20.55 18.95 4.32
C ALA A 228 -20.47 20.20 5.22
N GLN A 229 -21.44 20.38 6.12
CA GLN A 229 -21.45 21.48 7.09
C GLN A 229 -20.29 21.40 8.09
N LEU A 230 -19.96 20.21 8.60
CA LEU A 230 -18.80 20.03 9.46
C LEU A 230 -17.49 20.39 8.71
N LEU A 231 -17.37 19.95 7.46
CA LEU A 231 -16.21 20.25 6.63
C LEU A 231 -16.11 21.74 6.25
N ASP A 232 -17.23 22.44 6.11
CA ASP A 232 -17.23 23.89 5.84
C ASP A 232 -16.57 24.69 6.98
N GLY A 233 -16.71 24.24 8.22
CA GLY A 233 -16.07 24.84 9.39
C GLY A 233 -14.56 24.64 9.48
N VAL A 234 -13.97 23.73 8.71
CA VAL A 234 -12.54 23.41 8.77
C VAL A 234 -11.72 24.49 8.08
N LYS A 235 -10.62 24.94 8.70
CA LYS A 235 -9.70 25.96 8.19
C LYS A 235 -8.27 25.71 8.70
N GLY A 236 -7.27 26.24 7.98
CA GLY A 236 -5.88 26.25 8.44
C GLY A 236 -5.21 24.88 8.50
N PHE A 237 -5.60 23.99 7.60
CA PHE A 237 -5.09 22.63 7.51
C PHE A 237 -5.37 21.77 8.75
N ARG A 238 -6.43 22.10 9.51
CA ARG A 238 -6.86 21.31 10.66
C ARG A 238 -7.20 19.88 10.25
N LYS A 239 -7.10 18.97 11.21
CA LYS A 239 -7.29 17.56 10.97
C LYS A 239 -8.78 17.20 11.03
N VAL A 240 -9.17 16.28 10.16
CA VAL A 240 -10.53 15.73 10.10
C VAL A 240 -10.42 14.22 10.26
N VAL A 241 -11.02 13.68 11.31
CA VAL A 241 -11.05 12.24 11.59
C VAL A 241 -12.36 11.66 11.10
N VAL A 242 -12.29 10.61 10.28
CA VAL A 242 -13.46 9.90 9.76
C VAL A 242 -13.64 8.58 10.48
N ASN A 243 -14.74 8.41 11.19
CA ASN A 243 -15.13 7.13 11.76
C ASN A 243 -15.74 6.25 10.66
N ALA A 244 -15.24 5.02 10.51
CA ALA A 244 -15.75 4.09 9.52
C ALA A 244 -15.62 2.63 9.99
N ALA A 245 -16.68 1.86 9.79
CA ALA A 245 -16.79 0.44 10.09
C ALA A 245 -17.17 -0.39 8.84
N ALA A 246 -17.62 0.26 7.78
CA ALA A 246 -17.97 -0.35 6.50
C ALA A 246 -17.63 0.59 5.34
N TYR A 247 -17.58 0.06 4.12
CA TYR A 247 -17.39 0.87 2.92
C TYR A 247 -18.49 1.92 2.73
N GLU A 248 -19.71 1.59 3.13
CA GLU A 248 -20.88 2.48 3.08
C GLU A 248 -20.67 3.77 3.87
N ASP A 249 -19.98 3.68 5.01
CA ASP A 249 -19.65 4.85 5.82
C ASP A 249 -18.73 5.80 5.04
N VAL A 250 -17.69 5.24 4.41
CA VAL A 250 -16.75 6.02 3.59
C VAL A 250 -17.44 6.58 2.34
N LYS A 251 -18.40 5.86 1.73
CA LYS A 251 -19.20 6.35 0.58
C LYS A 251 -20.01 7.60 0.96
N VAL A 252 -20.72 7.55 2.09
CA VAL A 252 -21.50 8.69 2.59
C VAL A 252 -20.59 9.87 2.94
N PHE A 253 -19.48 9.61 3.63
CA PHE A 253 -18.47 10.62 3.91
C PHE A 253 -17.96 11.30 2.63
N LEU A 254 -17.60 10.53 1.60
CA LEU A 254 -17.10 11.07 0.34
C LEU A 254 -18.16 11.88 -0.42
N ALA A 255 -19.44 11.51 -0.33
CA ALA A 255 -20.52 12.33 -0.89
C ALA A 255 -20.57 13.70 -0.22
N GLY A 256 -20.47 13.77 1.11
CA GLY A 256 -20.40 15.03 1.86
C GLY A 256 -19.13 15.84 1.58
N TYR A 257 -17.98 15.15 1.46
CA TYR A 257 -16.71 15.75 1.06
C TYR A 257 -16.83 16.42 -0.31
N LEU A 258 -17.32 15.71 -1.32
CA LEU A 258 -17.48 16.25 -2.67
C LEU A 258 -18.46 17.44 -2.70
N LYS A 259 -19.50 17.42 -1.86
CA LYS A 259 -20.39 18.57 -1.67
C LYS A 259 -19.68 19.78 -1.07
N ALA A 260 -18.82 19.59 -0.05
CA ALA A 260 -18.01 20.65 0.52
C ALA A 260 -16.98 21.20 -0.50
N CYS A 261 -16.38 20.34 -1.31
CA CYS A 261 -15.47 20.76 -2.38
C CYS A 261 -16.19 21.59 -3.46
N ALA A 262 -17.43 21.22 -3.81
CA ALA A 262 -18.24 22.02 -4.74
C ALA A 262 -18.59 23.40 -4.19
N ALA A 263 -18.60 23.57 -2.86
CA ALA A 263 -18.72 24.87 -2.18
C ALA A 263 -17.39 25.62 -2.02
N GLY A 264 -16.30 25.11 -2.60
CA GLY A 264 -15.00 25.78 -2.62
C GLY A 264 -14.00 25.28 -1.57
N LYS A 265 -14.34 24.30 -0.76
CA LYS A 265 -13.41 23.71 0.21
C LYS A 265 -12.36 22.83 -0.47
N ARG A 266 -11.18 22.77 0.15
CA ARG A 266 -10.05 22.00 -0.38
C ARG A 266 -9.37 21.20 0.72
N PHE A 267 -9.27 19.90 0.52
CA PHE A 267 -8.67 18.98 1.49
C PHE A 267 -7.59 18.11 0.87
N MET A 268 -6.61 17.73 1.68
CA MET A 268 -5.66 16.66 1.39
C MET A 268 -6.06 15.43 2.21
N PHE A 269 -5.74 14.27 1.72
CA PHE A 269 -6.05 13.03 2.42
C PHE A 269 -4.79 12.34 2.95
N ARG A 270 -4.92 11.75 4.14
CA ARG A 270 -4.06 10.69 4.65
C ARG A 270 -4.90 9.47 4.99
N THR A 271 -4.80 8.44 4.16
CA THR A 271 -5.76 7.33 4.21
C THR A 271 -5.07 5.97 4.02
N ALA A 272 -5.83 4.89 4.30
CA ALA A 272 -5.53 3.55 3.80
C ALA A 272 -6.16 3.32 2.42
N ALA A 273 -6.30 2.05 2.02
CA ALA A 273 -6.65 1.67 0.64
C ALA A 273 -8.12 1.94 0.23
N ALA A 274 -9.05 2.10 1.18
CA ALA A 274 -10.48 2.22 0.86
C ALA A 274 -10.84 3.55 0.16
N VAL A 275 -10.27 4.67 0.61
CA VAL A 275 -10.59 6.00 0.04
C VAL A 275 -10.17 6.13 -1.43
N PRO A 276 -8.95 5.75 -1.83
CA PRO A 276 -8.57 5.79 -3.25
C PRO A 276 -9.53 5.01 -4.13
N LYS A 277 -9.89 3.78 -3.74
CA LYS A 277 -10.86 2.96 -4.47
C LYS A 277 -12.18 3.68 -4.70
N LEU A 278 -12.79 4.20 -3.63
CA LEU A 278 -14.11 4.81 -3.67
C LEU A 278 -14.09 6.16 -4.40
N LEU A 279 -13.15 7.04 -4.10
CA LEU A 279 -13.03 8.35 -4.74
C LEU A 279 -12.65 8.21 -6.22
N GLY A 280 -11.84 7.19 -6.56
CA GLY A 280 -11.52 6.83 -7.93
C GLY A 280 -12.67 6.20 -8.69
N GLY A 281 -13.75 5.81 -8.02
CA GLY A 281 -14.89 5.13 -8.64
C GLY A 281 -14.54 3.72 -9.13
N VAL A 282 -13.55 3.06 -8.51
CA VAL A 282 -13.13 1.72 -8.90
C VAL A 282 -14.15 0.69 -8.41
N ALA A 283 -14.77 -0.02 -9.34
CA ALA A 283 -15.75 -1.05 -9.04
C ALA A 283 -15.12 -2.27 -8.36
N ASP A 284 -15.94 -3.06 -7.68
CA ASP A 284 -15.52 -4.38 -7.20
C ASP A 284 -15.31 -5.33 -8.38
N ARG A 285 -14.33 -6.21 -8.25
CA ARG A 285 -14.10 -7.29 -9.21
C ARG A 285 -13.77 -8.59 -8.48
N PRO A 286 -14.09 -9.76 -9.07
CA PRO A 286 -13.62 -11.04 -8.58
C PRO A 286 -12.10 -11.13 -8.53
N LEU A 287 -11.60 -12.09 -7.76
CA LEU A 287 -10.18 -12.42 -7.77
C LEU A 287 -9.73 -12.85 -9.15
N LEU A 288 -8.52 -12.43 -9.54
CA LEU A 288 -7.92 -12.74 -10.84
C LEU A 288 -7.78 -14.23 -11.08
N THR A 289 -8.05 -14.64 -12.32
CA THR A 289 -7.85 -16.02 -12.78
C THR A 289 -6.51 -16.15 -13.53
N ARG A 290 -6.11 -17.39 -13.82
CA ARG A 290 -4.90 -17.65 -14.62
C ARG A 290 -5.01 -17.02 -16.01
N GLU A 291 -6.15 -17.18 -16.66
CA GLU A 291 -6.39 -16.74 -18.04
C GLU A 291 -6.24 -15.21 -18.18
N GLU A 292 -6.54 -14.47 -17.12
CA GLU A 292 -6.36 -13.02 -17.09
C GLU A 292 -4.89 -12.62 -16.90
N LEU A 293 -4.08 -13.49 -16.29
CA LEU A 293 -2.70 -13.19 -15.88
C LEU A 293 -1.68 -13.80 -16.83
N VAL A 294 -1.77 -15.11 -17.09
CA VAL A 294 -0.76 -15.88 -17.82
C VAL A 294 -1.25 -16.14 -19.24
N ASN A 295 -1.02 -15.19 -20.12
CA ASN A 295 -1.41 -15.26 -21.53
C ASN A 295 -0.45 -16.11 -22.33
N GLY A 296 -0.26 -17.39 -22.05
CA GLY A 296 0.40 -18.37 -22.93
C GLY A 296 1.79 -18.03 -23.52
N HIS A 297 2.38 -16.90 -23.17
CA HIS A 297 3.58 -16.36 -23.82
C HIS A 297 4.90 -16.92 -23.28
N SER A 298 4.90 -17.61 -22.16
CA SER A 298 6.11 -18.25 -21.64
C SER A 298 5.90 -19.73 -21.41
N GLN A 299 6.79 -20.53 -22.01
CA GLN A 299 6.94 -21.99 -21.74
C GLN A 299 7.72 -22.23 -20.45
N ASN A 300 8.31 -21.18 -19.87
CA ASN A 300 9.10 -21.25 -18.65
C ASN A 300 8.21 -21.39 -17.42
N GLY A 301 8.75 -21.96 -16.36
CA GLY A 301 8.08 -21.99 -15.05
C GLY A 301 7.96 -20.61 -14.40
N GLY A 302 7.16 -20.53 -13.36
CA GLY A 302 7.02 -19.35 -12.51
C GLY A 302 8.11 -19.25 -11.44
N LEU A 303 8.43 -18.03 -11.01
CA LEU A 303 9.41 -17.79 -9.96
C LEU A 303 8.75 -17.23 -8.69
N ILE A 304 8.99 -17.89 -7.57
CA ILE A 304 8.58 -17.40 -6.25
C ILE A 304 9.83 -16.98 -5.48
N VAL A 305 9.88 -15.75 -4.95
CA VAL A 305 11.00 -15.22 -4.18
C VAL A 305 10.52 -14.82 -2.79
N ALA A 306 11.12 -15.41 -1.75
CA ALA A 306 10.77 -15.14 -0.35
C ALA A 306 11.99 -14.74 0.47
N GLY A 307 12.14 -13.44 0.73
CA GLY A 307 13.24 -12.87 1.53
C GLY A 307 12.92 -12.67 3.02
N SER A 308 11.65 -12.74 3.42
CA SER A 308 11.21 -12.44 4.79
C SER A 308 11.45 -13.60 5.75
N HIS A 309 11.94 -13.29 6.96
CA HIS A 309 12.17 -14.27 8.04
C HIS A 309 10.99 -14.42 9.03
N VAL A 310 9.88 -13.67 8.84
CA VAL A 310 8.76 -13.74 9.75
C VAL A 310 8.12 -15.13 9.79
N GLN A 311 7.62 -15.55 10.96
CA GLN A 311 7.07 -16.90 11.16
C GLN A 311 5.95 -17.22 10.16
N LYS A 312 5.03 -16.26 9.92
CA LYS A 312 3.96 -16.43 8.94
C LYS A 312 4.49 -16.81 7.53
N THR A 313 5.60 -16.21 7.09
CA THR A 313 6.22 -16.59 5.81
C THR A 313 6.77 -18.00 5.86
N THR A 314 7.38 -18.40 6.97
CA THR A 314 7.89 -19.77 7.16
C THR A 314 6.75 -20.80 7.07
N ASP A 315 5.63 -20.53 7.73
CA ASP A 315 4.45 -21.40 7.70
C ASP A 315 3.85 -21.49 6.30
N GLN A 316 3.76 -20.39 5.58
CA GLN A 316 3.26 -20.38 4.19
C GLN A 316 4.19 -21.09 3.22
N LEU A 317 5.51 -21.00 3.40
CA LEU A 317 6.47 -21.76 2.61
C LEU A 317 6.37 -23.27 2.87
N ALA A 318 6.18 -23.67 4.12
CA ALA A 318 6.00 -25.07 4.47
C ALA A 318 4.75 -25.67 3.80
N GLU A 319 3.62 -24.95 3.80
CA GLU A 319 2.40 -25.38 3.10
C GLU A 319 2.60 -25.42 1.57
N LEU A 320 3.30 -24.42 1.02
CA LEU A 320 3.61 -24.37 -0.42
C LEU A 320 4.43 -25.58 -0.85
N THR A 321 5.50 -25.89 -0.13
CA THR A 321 6.41 -27.00 -0.46
C THR A 321 5.77 -28.37 -0.22
N ALA A 322 4.93 -28.51 0.79
CA ALA A 322 4.15 -29.74 1.01
C ALA A 322 3.05 -29.94 -0.04
N GLY A 323 2.46 -28.85 -0.51
CA GLY A 323 1.34 -28.88 -1.46
C GLY A 323 1.72 -29.02 -2.94
N LEU A 324 3.00 -28.82 -3.31
CA LEU A 324 3.50 -28.86 -4.69
C LEU A 324 4.78 -29.70 -4.77
N ALA A 325 4.62 -30.99 -5.05
CA ALA A 325 5.73 -31.95 -5.07
C ALA A 325 6.74 -31.71 -6.21
N ASP A 326 6.33 -31.02 -7.28
CA ASP A 326 7.13 -30.68 -8.45
C ASP A 326 7.82 -29.30 -8.36
N LEU A 327 7.62 -28.58 -7.24
CA LEU A 327 8.23 -27.27 -7.02
C LEU A 327 9.73 -27.41 -6.76
N GLU A 328 10.53 -26.80 -7.61
CA GLU A 328 11.97 -26.71 -7.36
C GLU A 328 12.25 -25.73 -6.22
N GLN A 329 13.04 -26.16 -5.22
CA GLN A 329 13.33 -25.38 -4.02
C GLN A 329 14.82 -25.04 -3.98
N ILE A 330 15.15 -23.75 -3.97
CA ILE A 330 16.52 -23.26 -3.96
C ILE A 330 16.69 -22.34 -2.76
N GLU A 331 17.42 -22.82 -1.76
CA GLU A 331 17.81 -21.99 -0.63
C GLU A 331 18.92 -21.03 -1.03
N PHE A 332 18.75 -19.75 -0.68
CA PHE A 332 19.78 -18.73 -0.68
C PHE A 332 20.45 -18.70 0.69
N HIS A 333 21.69 -19.17 0.77
CA HIS A 333 22.42 -19.33 2.02
C HIS A 333 22.93 -17.98 2.53
N VAL A 334 22.19 -17.37 3.47
CA VAL A 334 22.53 -16.04 4.03
C VAL A 334 23.86 -16.04 4.80
N SER A 335 24.34 -17.20 5.27
CA SER A 335 25.63 -17.34 5.94
C SER A 335 26.82 -16.96 5.06
N ARG A 336 26.67 -17.01 3.74
CA ARG A 336 27.66 -16.55 2.77
C ARG A 336 27.98 -15.06 2.88
N ALA A 337 27.14 -14.28 3.55
CA ALA A 337 27.39 -12.87 3.83
C ALA A 337 28.60 -12.62 4.77
N LEU A 338 29.07 -13.67 5.45
CA LEU A 338 30.28 -13.61 6.30
C LEU A 338 31.57 -13.88 5.52
N GLU A 339 31.45 -14.24 4.25
CA GLU A 339 32.58 -14.54 3.38
C GLU A 339 32.80 -13.40 2.38
N ASP A 340 34.04 -13.07 2.09
CA ASP A 340 34.38 -12.06 1.08
C ASP A 340 33.89 -12.50 -0.31
N GLY A 341 33.07 -11.66 -0.96
CA GLY A 341 32.41 -12.02 -2.23
C GLY A 341 31.37 -13.14 -2.13
N GLY A 342 31.08 -13.65 -0.94
CA GLY A 342 30.19 -14.81 -0.74
C GLY A 342 28.76 -14.60 -1.18
N LEU A 343 28.18 -13.41 -0.96
CA LEU A 343 26.84 -13.08 -1.41
C LEU A 343 26.72 -13.05 -2.94
N GLN A 344 27.70 -12.51 -3.63
CA GLN A 344 27.74 -12.46 -5.11
C GLN A 344 27.85 -13.88 -5.70
N ALA A 345 28.75 -14.72 -5.14
CA ALA A 345 28.89 -16.11 -5.55
C ALA A 345 27.59 -16.91 -5.31
N GLU A 346 26.91 -16.67 -4.18
CA GLU A 346 25.65 -17.32 -3.85
C GLU A 346 24.51 -16.86 -4.79
N ALA A 347 24.43 -15.57 -5.08
CA ALA A 347 23.47 -15.05 -6.06
C ALA A 347 23.65 -15.66 -7.44
N ALA A 348 24.91 -15.80 -7.91
CA ALA A 348 25.23 -16.44 -9.17
C ALA A 348 24.83 -17.93 -9.17
N ARG A 349 25.12 -18.68 -8.09
CA ARG A 349 24.71 -20.08 -7.92
C ARG A 349 23.19 -20.22 -8.01
N VAL A 350 22.46 -19.46 -7.21
CA VAL A 350 20.99 -19.49 -7.15
C VAL A 350 20.40 -19.13 -8.51
N ARG A 351 20.93 -18.12 -9.20
CA ARG A 351 20.48 -17.71 -10.53
C ARG A 351 20.60 -18.85 -11.54
N VAL A 352 21.77 -19.52 -11.63
CA VAL A 352 22.00 -20.63 -12.58
C VAL A 352 21.02 -21.79 -12.33
N LEU A 353 20.81 -22.16 -11.07
CA LEU A 353 19.86 -23.21 -10.69
C LEU A 353 18.43 -22.81 -11.05
N ALA A 354 18.03 -21.57 -10.74
CA ALA A 354 16.71 -21.05 -11.06
C ALA A 354 16.47 -21.03 -12.58
N GLU A 355 17.40 -20.53 -13.38
CA GLU A 355 17.28 -20.52 -14.84
C GLU A 355 17.14 -21.94 -15.42
N THR A 356 17.91 -22.90 -14.90
CA THR A 356 17.83 -24.30 -15.35
C THR A 356 16.44 -24.89 -15.08
N SER A 357 15.90 -24.66 -13.89
CA SER A 357 14.57 -25.17 -13.52
C SER A 357 13.47 -24.46 -14.30
N LEU A 358 13.50 -23.13 -14.38
CA LEU A 358 12.52 -22.33 -15.12
C LEU A 358 12.46 -22.71 -16.60
N ARG A 359 13.61 -22.92 -17.27
CA ARG A 359 13.68 -23.37 -18.68
C ARG A 359 13.10 -24.77 -18.90
N ALA A 360 13.13 -25.61 -17.87
CA ALA A 360 12.48 -26.91 -17.88
C ALA A 360 10.96 -26.84 -17.64
N GLY A 361 10.38 -25.64 -17.57
CA GLY A 361 8.96 -25.42 -17.31
C GLY A 361 8.55 -25.64 -15.86
N ARG A 362 9.50 -25.79 -14.92
CA ARG A 362 9.22 -26.03 -13.50
C ARG A 362 9.15 -24.72 -12.73
N ASP A 363 8.12 -24.57 -11.89
CA ASP A 363 8.07 -23.47 -10.96
C ASP A 363 9.18 -23.59 -9.90
N THR A 364 9.76 -22.46 -9.58
CA THR A 364 10.96 -22.40 -8.75
C THR A 364 10.75 -21.46 -7.57
N LEU A 365 10.96 -21.96 -6.35
CA LEU A 365 10.99 -21.20 -5.11
C LEU A 365 12.45 -20.87 -4.75
N VAL A 366 12.77 -19.58 -4.71
CA VAL A 366 14.00 -19.05 -4.12
C VAL A 366 13.67 -18.44 -2.76
N TYR A 367 14.29 -18.92 -1.70
CA TYR A 367 14.02 -18.43 -0.35
C TYR A 367 15.33 -18.29 0.44
N THR A 368 15.41 -17.28 1.30
CA THR A 368 16.54 -17.09 2.22
C THR A 368 16.50 -18.13 3.34
N SER A 369 17.68 -18.51 3.86
CA SER A 369 17.78 -19.37 5.06
C SER A 369 16.83 -18.88 6.15
N ARG A 370 16.08 -19.80 6.75
CA ARG A 370 14.98 -19.45 7.69
C ARG A 370 15.45 -19.01 9.07
N ARG A 371 16.73 -19.18 9.38
CA ARG A 371 17.33 -18.63 10.61
C ARG A 371 17.79 -17.20 10.35
N ARG A 372 17.26 -16.25 11.14
CA ARG A 372 17.80 -14.91 11.13
C ARG A 372 19.26 -14.94 11.52
N MET A 373 20.09 -14.27 10.76
CA MET A 373 21.50 -14.17 11.04
C MET A 373 21.77 -12.98 11.96
N ASP A 374 21.78 -13.24 13.27
CA ASP A 374 22.26 -12.26 14.26
C ASP A 374 23.71 -12.58 14.55
N VAL A 375 24.61 -11.72 14.04
CA VAL A 375 26.07 -11.91 14.26
C VAL A 375 26.45 -11.28 15.59
N ALA A 376 26.90 -12.11 16.52
CA ALA A 376 27.36 -11.64 17.82
C ALA A 376 28.52 -10.63 17.66
N GLY A 377 28.44 -9.49 18.34
CA GLY A 377 29.48 -8.45 18.31
C GLY A 377 29.31 -7.39 17.21
N LEU A 378 28.31 -7.51 16.31
CA LEU A 378 27.96 -6.41 15.41
C LEU A 378 27.08 -5.39 16.12
N ASP A 379 27.38 -4.11 15.92
CA ASP A 379 26.50 -3.01 16.29
C ASP A 379 25.23 -2.98 15.41
N LYS A 380 24.24 -2.19 15.81
CA LYS A 380 22.95 -2.09 15.11
C LYS A 380 23.08 -1.63 13.66
N GLU A 381 24.01 -0.74 13.37
CA GLU A 381 24.24 -0.18 12.04
C GLU A 381 24.82 -1.23 11.09
N ARG A 382 25.83 -1.98 11.56
CA ARG A 382 26.40 -3.09 10.80
C ARG A 382 25.44 -4.24 10.58
N GLN A 383 24.59 -4.53 11.58
CA GLN A 383 23.52 -5.54 11.45
C GLN A 383 22.47 -5.11 10.40
N LEU A 384 22.10 -3.82 10.37
CA LEU A 384 21.21 -3.28 9.35
C LEU A 384 21.83 -3.36 7.96
N LYS A 385 23.10 -2.94 7.83
CA LYS A 385 23.84 -3.03 6.56
C LYS A 385 23.87 -4.45 6.03
N LEU A 386 24.17 -5.43 6.88
CA LEU A 386 24.17 -6.85 6.52
C LEU A 386 22.81 -7.29 5.96
N SER A 387 21.71 -6.86 6.60
CA SER A 387 20.36 -7.17 6.12
C SER A 387 20.07 -6.55 4.75
N VAL A 388 20.55 -5.34 4.51
CA VAL A 388 20.44 -4.64 3.21
C VAL A 388 21.27 -5.36 2.15
N ASP A 389 22.50 -5.77 2.47
CA ASP A 389 23.40 -6.48 1.55
C ASP A 389 22.81 -7.83 1.13
N ILE A 390 22.18 -8.57 2.06
CA ILE A 390 21.47 -9.81 1.76
C ILE A 390 20.26 -9.52 0.84
N SER A 391 19.45 -8.50 1.13
CA SER A 391 18.31 -8.12 0.28
C SER A 391 18.77 -7.76 -1.13
N ASN A 392 19.86 -7.02 -1.25
CA ASN A 392 20.46 -6.66 -2.53
C ASN A 392 20.89 -7.89 -3.33
N ALA A 393 21.53 -8.85 -2.67
CA ALA A 393 21.99 -10.08 -3.31
C ALA A 393 20.82 -10.97 -3.76
N VAL A 394 19.76 -11.10 -2.97
CA VAL A 394 18.53 -11.79 -3.40
C VAL A 394 17.88 -11.09 -4.59
N THR A 395 17.83 -9.76 -4.58
CA THR A 395 17.29 -8.96 -5.68
C THR A 395 18.11 -9.12 -6.96
N SER A 396 19.45 -9.23 -6.84
CA SER A 396 20.34 -9.43 -8.00
C SER A 396 20.10 -10.76 -8.71
N VAL A 397 19.64 -11.81 -8.03
CA VAL A 397 19.23 -13.06 -8.66
C VAL A 397 18.19 -12.80 -9.75
N VAL A 398 17.17 -11.99 -9.46
CA VAL A 398 16.12 -11.62 -10.44
C VAL A 398 16.63 -10.61 -11.46
N ALA A 399 17.44 -9.64 -11.02
CA ALA A 399 17.99 -8.61 -11.89
C ALA A 399 18.89 -9.19 -12.99
N GLU A 400 19.56 -10.31 -12.72
CA GLU A 400 20.49 -10.95 -13.66
C GLU A 400 19.90 -12.16 -14.39
N LEU A 401 18.64 -12.56 -14.13
CA LEU A 401 17.99 -13.63 -14.87
C LEU A 401 18.03 -13.36 -16.38
N GLY A 402 18.51 -14.31 -17.15
CA GLY A 402 18.56 -14.25 -18.62
C GLY A 402 17.30 -14.73 -19.32
N ILE A 403 16.29 -15.15 -18.58
CA ILE A 403 15.01 -15.68 -19.12
C ILE A 403 13.83 -15.04 -18.40
N GLN A 404 12.73 -14.86 -19.12
CA GLN A 404 11.48 -14.38 -18.54
C GLN A 404 10.71 -15.54 -17.93
N PRO A 405 10.40 -15.53 -16.60
CA PRO A 405 9.47 -16.48 -16.00
C PRO A 405 8.03 -16.28 -16.52
N ALA A 406 7.18 -17.30 -16.36
CA ALA A 406 5.75 -17.15 -16.64
C ALA A 406 5.08 -16.11 -15.73
N PHE A 407 5.53 -16.03 -14.49
CA PHE A 407 5.14 -15.05 -13.48
C PHE A 407 6.23 -14.90 -12.42
N ILE A 408 6.18 -13.82 -11.65
CA ILE A 408 6.97 -13.68 -10.41
C ILE A 408 6.04 -13.42 -9.24
N VAL A 409 6.23 -14.17 -8.15
CA VAL A 409 5.62 -13.90 -6.84
C VAL A 409 6.71 -13.44 -5.89
N ALA A 410 6.68 -12.19 -5.47
CA ALA A 410 7.62 -11.65 -4.47
C ALA A 410 6.95 -11.56 -3.10
N LYS A 411 7.47 -12.30 -2.13
CA LYS A 411 6.90 -12.41 -0.79
C LYS A 411 7.66 -11.55 0.22
N GLY A 412 6.99 -10.53 0.71
CA GLY A 412 7.50 -9.54 1.67
C GLY A 412 7.53 -8.12 1.09
N GLY A 413 7.25 -7.09 1.90
CA GLY A 413 7.17 -5.70 1.44
C GLY A 413 8.47 -5.22 0.79
N ILE A 414 9.61 -5.33 1.49
CA ILE A 414 10.93 -4.93 0.97
C ILE A 414 11.29 -5.76 -0.26
N THR A 415 11.14 -7.08 -0.21
CA THR A 415 11.44 -7.98 -1.33
C THR A 415 10.62 -7.62 -2.57
N SER A 416 9.32 -7.34 -2.41
CA SER A 416 8.46 -6.95 -3.52
C SER A 416 8.84 -5.60 -4.10
N SER A 417 9.18 -4.63 -3.25
CA SER A 417 9.62 -3.31 -3.71
C SER A 417 10.91 -3.40 -4.51
N ASP A 418 11.94 -4.03 -3.94
CA ASP A 418 13.26 -4.14 -4.55
C ASP A 418 13.23 -4.92 -5.88
N ILE A 419 12.50 -6.03 -5.93
CA ILE A 419 12.34 -6.80 -7.16
C ILE A 419 11.62 -5.98 -8.22
N GLY A 420 10.50 -5.34 -7.90
CA GLY A 420 9.71 -4.55 -8.84
C GLY A 420 10.52 -3.39 -9.41
N VAL A 421 11.08 -2.56 -8.54
CA VAL A 421 11.74 -1.30 -8.94
C VAL A 421 13.15 -1.54 -9.46
N ARG A 422 13.95 -2.36 -8.77
CA ARG A 422 15.39 -2.47 -9.04
C ARG A 422 15.74 -3.64 -9.96
N ALA A 423 15.10 -4.80 -9.78
CA ALA A 423 15.39 -5.96 -10.61
C ALA A 423 14.60 -5.94 -11.93
N LEU A 424 13.31 -5.73 -11.87
CA LEU A 424 12.44 -5.67 -13.05
C LEU A 424 12.46 -4.31 -13.75
N ARG A 425 12.97 -3.27 -13.09
CA ARG A 425 13.04 -1.89 -13.62
C ARG A 425 11.66 -1.40 -14.07
N VAL A 426 10.64 -1.74 -13.31
CA VAL A 426 9.29 -1.26 -13.60
C VAL A 426 9.26 0.24 -13.36
N ARG A 427 9.02 1.01 -14.42
CA ARG A 427 8.75 2.45 -14.32
C ARG A 427 7.26 2.70 -14.17
N ARG A 428 6.47 1.95 -14.90
CA ARG A 428 5.00 1.98 -14.88
C ARG A 428 4.48 0.55 -14.91
N ALA A 429 3.44 0.27 -14.14
CA ALA A 429 2.74 -1.00 -14.21
C ALA A 429 1.24 -0.80 -14.16
N LEU A 430 0.49 -1.69 -14.81
CA LEU A 430 -0.96 -1.75 -14.68
C LEU A 430 -1.32 -2.64 -13.48
N VAL A 431 -2.05 -2.09 -12.53
CA VAL A 431 -2.64 -2.86 -11.43
C VAL A 431 -3.77 -3.71 -12.01
N MET A 432 -3.58 -5.02 -12.04
CA MET A 432 -4.57 -5.97 -12.59
C MET A 432 -5.74 -6.23 -11.64
N GLY A 433 -5.50 -6.18 -10.35
CA GLY A 433 -6.43 -6.52 -9.27
C GLY A 433 -5.77 -7.43 -8.25
N GLN A 434 -6.59 -8.21 -7.53
CA GLN A 434 -6.13 -9.14 -6.50
C GLN A 434 -6.20 -10.59 -6.98
N ILE A 435 -5.17 -11.39 -6.68
CA ILE A 435 -5.18 -12.85 -6.91
C ILE A 435 -5.64 -13.61 -5.66
N ALA A 436 -5.47 -13.01 -4.50
CA ALA A 436 -6.04 -13.42 -3.22
C ALA A 436 -6.36 -12.14 -2.43
N PRO A 437 -7.25 -12.16 -1.42
CA PRO A 437 -7.57 -10.97 -0.64
C PRO A 437 -6.31 -10.28 -0.09
N GLY A 438 -6.11 -9.01 -0.45
CA GLY A 438 -4.94 -8.22 -0.05
C GLY A 438 -3.63 -8.55 -0.79
N VAL A 439 -3.67 -9.34 -1.87
CA VAL A 439 -2.50 -9.70 -2.68
C VAL A 439 -2.67 -9.13 -4.10
N PRO A 440 -2.16 -7.92 -4.38
CA PRO A 440 -2.28 -7.30 -5.68
C PRO A 440 -1.32 -7.92 -6.72
N VAL A 441 -1.73 -7.79 -7.97
CA VAL A 441 -0.93 -8.19 -9.13
C VAL A 441 -0.74 -6.99 -10.05
N TRP A 442 0.51 -6.74 -10.44
CA TRP A 442 0.87 -5.82 -11.50
C TRP A 442 1.11 -6.55 -12.80
N ARG A 443 0.80 -5.92 -13.90
CA ARG A 443 1.35 -6.26 -15.21
C ARG A 443 2.43 -5.22 -15.55
N THR A 444 3.66 -5.68 -15.70
CA THR A 444 4.80 -4.82 -16.07
C THR A 444 4.57 -4.20 -17.44
N ASP A 445 5.15 -3.03 -17.68
CA ASP A 445 5.08 -2.35 -18.97
C ASP A 445 6.08 -2.88 -20.01
N GLY A 446 6.06 -2.30 -21.20
CA GLY A 446 6.94 -2.70 -22.31
C GLY A 446 8.42 -2.33 -22.10
N GLU A 447 8.73 -1.41 -21.17
CA GLU A 447 10.10 -0.97 -20.88
C GLU A 447 10.74 -1.76 -19.74
N SER A 448 9.95 -2.54 -19.01
CA SER A 448 10.43 -3.40 -17.93
C SER A 448 11.34 -4.51 -18.45
N LYS A 449 12.21 -5.01 -17.58
CA LYS A 449 13.11 -6.14 -17.90
C LYS A 449 12.38 -7.34 -18.51
N PHE A 450 11.21 -7.65 -17.98
CA PHE A 450 10.31 -8.70 -18.49
C PHE A 450 8.97 -8.05 -18.84
N PRO A 451 8.78 -7.67 -20.12
CA PRO A 451 7.59 -6.94 -20.55
C PRO A 451 6.30 -7.75 -20.38
N TYR A 452 5.24 -7.05 -19.94
CA TYR A 452 3.86 -7.57 -19.84
C TYR A 452 3.71 -8.81 -18.94
N MET A 453 4.67 -9.04 -18.05
CA MET A 453 4.69 -10.18 -17.15
C MET A 453 3.81 -9.90 -15.92
N PRO A 454 3.04 -10.89 -15.41
CA PRO A 454 2.35 -10.81 -14.14
C PRO A 454 3.35 -10.83 -12.98
N TYR A 455 3.30 -9.79 -12.17
CA TYR A 455 4.13 -9.61 -10.99
C TYR A 455 3.24 -9.54 -9.74
N VAL A 456 3.28 -10.59 -8.93
CA VAL A 456 2.47 -10.69 -7.71
C VAL A 456 3.23 -10.09 -6.54
N ILE A 457 2.66 -9.07 -5.93
CA ILE A 457 3.18 -8.40 -4.74
C ILE A 457 2.49 -9.02 -3.52
N PHE A 458 3.18 -9.95 -2.86
CA PHE A 458 2.61 -10.67 -1.74
C PHE A 458 3.08 -10.07 -0.41
N PRO A 459 2.23 -9.34 0.34
CA PRO A 459 2.64 -8.71 1.61
C PRO A 459 3.10 -9.73 2.65
N GLY A 460 4.02 -9.33 3.52
CA GLY A 460 4.62 -10.23 4.52
C GLY A 460 3.63 -10.81 5.52
N ASN A 461 2.60 -10.05 5.87
CA ASN A 461 1.64 -10.33 6.94
C ASN A 461 0.22 -10.66 6.46
N VAL A 462 -0.01 -10.80 5.15
CA VAL A 462 -1.32 -11.08 4.56
C VAL A 462 -1.55 -12.57 4.37
N GLY A 463 -2.82 -12.96 4.45
CA GLY A 463 -3.29 -14.33 4.24
C GLY A 463 -3.09 -15.25 5.43
N ASP A 464 -3.65 -16.45 5.33
CA ASP A 464 -3.44 -17.59 6.24
C ASP A 464 -2.26 -18.46 5.77
N ARG A 465 -2.07 -19.62 6.42
CA ARG A 465 -0.99 -20.57 6.10
C ARG A 465 -1.04 -21.07 4.65
N THR A 466 -2.22 -21.23 4.09
CA THR A 466 -2.44 -21.84 2.76
C THR A 466 -2.47 -20.83 1.62
N THR A 467 -2.55 -19.53 1.92
CA THR A 467 -2.79 -18.48 0.91
C THR A 467 -1.71 -18.44 -0.17
N LEU A 468 -0.43 -18.64 0.19
CA LEU A 468 0.65 -18.64 -0.82
C LEU A 468 0.52 -19.85 -1.78
N LEU A 469 0.20 -21.03 -1.25
CA LEU A 469 -0.09 -22.22 -2.06
C LEU A 469 -1.27 -21.97 -3.00
N GLN A 470 -2.36 -21.40 -2.51
CA GLN A 470 -3.54 -21.08 -3.31
C GLN A 470 -3.22 -20.09 -4.43
N VAL A 471 -2.38 -19.08 -4.16
CA VAL A 471 -1.93 -18.12 -5.18
C VAL A 471 -1.13 -18.82 -6.27
N VAL A 472 -0.18 -19.70 -5.92
CA VAL A 472 0.63 -20.41 -6.91
C VAL A 472 -0.21 -21.40 -7.71
N ARG A 473 -1.12 -22.16 -7.08
CA ARG A 473 -2.08 -23.04 -7.78
C ARG A 473 -2.93 -22.26 -8.78
N ARG A 474 -3.46 -21.12 -8.37
CA ARG A 474 -4.24 -20.26 -9.27
C ARG A 474 -3.43 -19.77 -10.46
N LEU A 475 -2.15 -19.44 -10.29
CA LEU A 475 -1.25 -19.07 -11.38
C LEU A 475 -0.95 -20.28 -12.31
N ARG A 476 -1.01 -21.50 -11.78
CA ARG A 476 -0.89 -22.76 -12.55
C ARG A 476 -2.19 -23.13 -13.27
N GLY A 477 -3.34 -22.61 -12.82
CA GLY A 477 -4.67 -23.00 -13.29
C GLY A 477 -5.21 -24.27 -12.63
N GLU A 478 -4.82 -24.49 -11.38
CA GLU A 478 -5.25 -25.60 -10.51
C GLU A 478 -6.32 -25.14 -9.50
#